data_56cbcb5d5e7d2369ed91d8b5fb530c2c
#
_entry.id   56cbcb5d5e7d2369ed91d8b5fb530c2c
#
_cell.length_a   1.000
_cell.length_b   1.000
_cell.length_c   1.000
_cell.angle_alpha   90.00
_cell.angle_beta   90.00
_cell.angle_gamma   90.00
#
_symmetry.space_group_name_H-M   'P 1'
#
loop_
_entity.id
_entity.type
_entity.pdbx_description
1 polymer ?
#
loop_
_entity_poly.entity_id
_entity_poly.type
_entity_poly.pdbx_seq_one_letter_code
_entity_poly.pdbx_strand_id
1 'polypeptide(L)'
;MAAIAAQTTHIRLGSAGVMLPHYAPLKVAEQFRVLDALAPGRIDLGVGRAPGSDGRTAQLLNPDRYASDNFPQQVMELQAWVTGEPLPPGHPGHGVFAYPSGPTSPNVWMLGSSDYGAQLAAHLSLPYAFAYFITDGQGADQAMHLYRNNFRPSEDRPKPEAVACVWALAADTEEDAWRLFESRARWKMDRNLGRIDAILPPDQAIRDYSAGEQHALSDLKDKALVGTAKQVVTKLRALAERLQIEEIVVITWTHDPVAQARSYELLAQEIL
;
A
#
# COMPACT_ATOMS: atom_id res chain seq x y z
N MET A 1 -3.36 -7.23 13.30
CA MET A 1 -3.77 -8.35 12.45
C MET A 1 -4.30 -9.53 13.25
N ALA A 2 -3.56 -10.15 14.17
CA ALA A 2 -4.02 -11.32 14.92
C ALA A 2 -5.39 -11.17 15.60
N ALA A 3 -5.67 -10.04 16.26
CA ALA A 3 -6.96 -9.78 16.90
C ALA A 3 -8.14 -9.77 15.90
N ILE A 4 -7.93 -9.22 14.69
CA ILE A 4 -8.94 -9.22 13.62
C ILE A 4 -9.08 -10.64 13.04
N ALA A 5 -7.98 -11.35 12.85
CA ALA A 5 -7.99 -12.72 12.37
C ALA A 5 -8.82 -13.65 13.24
N ALA A 6 -8.72 -13.48 14.56
CA ALA A 6 -9.47 -14.26 15.55
C ALA A 6 -10.97 -13.94 15.60
N GLN A 7 -11.40 -12.79 15.09
CA GLN A 7 -12.79 -12.33 15.09
C GLN A 7 -13.48 -12.45 13.72
N THR A 8 -12.75 -12.89 12.70
CA THR A 8 -13.24 -12.97 11.31
C THR A 8 -12.90 -14.32 10.69
N THR A 9 -13.68 -14.75 9.70
CA THR A 9 -13.51 -16.08 9.07
C THR A 9 -13.16 -16.01 7.58
N HIS A 10 -13.50 -14.93 6.87
CA HIS A 10 -13.37 -14.85 5.41
C HIS A 10 -12.46 -13.70 4.94
N ILE A 11 -12.48 -12.58 5.65
CA ILE A 11 -11.71 -11.40 5.23
C ILE A 11 -10.20 -11.72 5.19
N ARG A 12 -9.55 -11.31 4.12
CA ARG A 12 -8.08 -11.32 4.01
C ARG A 12 -7.49 -10.18 4.82
N LEU A 13 -6.33 -10.42 5.41
CA LEU A 13 -5.65 -9.47 6.28
C LEU A 13 -4.21 -9.29 5.81
N GLY A 14 -3.83 -8.05 5.54
CA GLY A 14 -2.49 -7.76 5.03
C GLY A 14 -1.79 -6.60 5.71
N SER A 15 -0.46 -6.59 5.60
CA SER A 15 0.32 -5.38 5.83
C SER A 15 0.42 -4.57 4.53
N ALA A 16 0.37 -3.22 4.64
CA ALA A 16 0.52 -2.35 3.47
C ALA A 16 1.42 -1.12 3.74
N GLY A 17 2.68 -1.34 4.23
CA GLY A 17 3.39 -2.60 4.24
C GLY A 17 4.53 -2.58 5.28
N VAL A 18 5.23 -3.68 5.31
CA VAL A 18 6.49 -3.78 6.05
C VAL A 18 7.60 -3.07 5.27
N MET A 19 8.25 -2.11 5.91
CA MET A 19 9.43 -1.41 5.38
C MET A 19 10.65 -2.31 5.58
N LEU A 20 10.78 -3.31 4.71
CA LEU A 20 11.68 -4.44 4.89
C LEU A 20 13.14 -4.06 5.20
N PRO A 21 13.70 -2.95 4.65
CA PRO A 21 15.07 -2.54 5.01
C PRO A 21 15.30 -2.23 6.49
N HIS A 22 14.25 -2.04 7.29
CA HIS A 22 14.37 -1.85 8.75
C HIS A 22 14.33 -3.15 9.55
N TYR A 23 14.15 -4.31 8.91
CA TYR A 23 13.91 -5.58 9.60
C TYR A 23 14.80 -6.70 9.05
N ALA A 24 15.04 -7.72 9.87
CA ALA A 24 15.59 -8.98 9.42
C ALA A 24 14.50 -9.79 8.69
N PRO A 25 14.68 -10.16 7.41
CA PRO A 25 13.66 -10.88 6.65
C PRO A 25 13.17 -12.18 7.30
N LEU A 26 14.05 -12.97 7.91
CA LEU A 26 13.68 -14.16 8.65
C LEU A 26 12.68 -13.85 9.79
N LYS A 27 12.90 -12.74 10.51
CA LYS A 27 12.01 -12.35 11.61
C LYS A 27 10.63 -11.93 11.13
N VAL A 28 10.58 -11.25 9.99
CA VAL A 28 9.31 -10.91 9.32
C VAL A 28 8.60 -12.18 8.85
N ALA A 29 9.33 -13.12 8.24
CA ALA A 29 8.78 -14.40 7.81
C ALA A 29 8.15 -15.18 8.98
N GLU A 30 8.86 -15.33 10.11
CA GLU A 30 8.32 -16.01 11.31
C GLU A 30 7.04 -15.36 11.81
N GLN A 31 7.00 -14.02 11.91
CA GLN A 31 5.81 -13.31 12.37
C GLN A 31 4.60 -13.53 11.46
N PHE A 32 4.81 -13.52 10.15
CA PHE A 32 3.72 -13.73 9.19
C PHE A 32 3.32 -15.21 9.06
N ARG A 33 4.26 -16.15 9.24
CA ARG A 33 3.93 -17.57 9.37
C ARG A 33 3.04 -17.87 10.59
N VAL A 34 3.30 -17.21 11.72
CA VAL A 34 2.42 -17.28 12.90
C VAL A 34 1.02 -16.73 12.59
N LEU A 35 0.93 -15.60 11.87
CA LEU A 35 -0.36 -15.05 11.45
C LEU A 35 -1.12 -16.00 10.51
N ASP A 36 -0.42 -16.62 9.57
CA ASP A 36 -1.02 -17.58 8.64
C ASP A 36 -1.48 -18.85 9.38
N ALA A 37 -0.74 -19.32 10.37
CA ALA A 37 -1.19 -20.43 11.22
C ALA A 37 -2.47 -20.11 12.02
N LEU A 38 -2.68 -18.83 12.38
CA LEU A 38 -3.92 -18.37 13.04
C LEU A 38 -5.08 -18.17 12.05
N ALA A 39 -4.79 -17.85 10.81
CA ALA A 39 -5.77 -17.55 9.77
C ALA A 39 -5.31 -18.11 8.41
N PRO A 40 -5.29 -19.45 8.24
CA PRO A 40 -4.72 -20.10 7.09
C PRO A 40 -5.26 -19.58 5.74
N GLY A 41 -4.34 -19.20 4.83
CA GLY A 41 -4.66 -18.75 3.48
C GLY A 41 -5.27 -17.34 3.38
N ARG A 42 -5.41 -16.61 4.50
CA ARG A 42 -5.99 -15.26 4.54
C ARG A 42 -4.98 -14.14 4.76
N ILE A 43 -3.69 -14.44 4.77
CA ILE A 43 -2.65 -13.47 5.15
C ILE A 43 -1.90 -12.97 3.92
N ASP A 44 -1.82 -11.65 3.79
CA ASP A 44 -1.02 -10.94 2.80
C ASP A 44 0.14 -10.19 3.47
N LEU A 45 1.34 -10.39 2.97
CA LEU A 45 2.56 -9.73 3.43
C LEU A 45 3.01 -8.70 2.39
N GLY A 46 2.52 -7.47 2.52
CA GLY A 46 3.00 -6.38 1.68
C GLY A 46 4.35 -5.85 2.19
N VAL A 47 5.33 -5.75 1.30
CA VAL A 47 6.66 -5.22 1.60
C VAL A 47 7.04 -4.07 0.69
N GLY A 48 7.78 -3.10 1.22
CA GLY A 48 8.25 -1.93 0.50
C GLY A 48 9.70 -1.58 0.83
N ARG A 49 10.38 -0.93 -0.13
CA ARG A 49 11.75 -0.45 0.02
C ARG A 49 11.85 0.88 0.77
N ALA A 50 10.83 1.72 0.61
CA ALA A 50 10.84 3.07 1.18
C ALA A 50 10.87 3.03 2.71
N PRO A 51 11.58 3.98 3.38
CA PRO A 51 11.71 3.99 4.84
C PRO A 51 10.40 4.34 5.57
N GLY A 52 9.36 4.79 4.88
CA GLY A 52 8.05 5.11 5.45
C GLY A 52 8.03 6.33 6.37
N SER A 53 9.18 7.00 6.56
CA SER A 53 9.38 8.12 7.46
C SER A 53 10.36 9.14 6.88
N ASP A 54 10.63 10.22 7.64
CA ASP A 54 11.72 11.14 7.35
C ASP A 54 13.09 10.47 7.51
N GLY A 55 14.14 11.10 6.93
CA GLY A 55 15.50 10.53 6.92
C GLY A 55 16.12 10.37 8.31
N ARG A 56 15.77 11.22 9.29
CA ARG A 56 16.26 11.13 10.67
C ARG A 56 15.66 9.91 11.39
N THR A 57 14.36 9.74 11.26
CA THR A 57 13.65 8.59 11.82
C THR A 57 14.13 7.30 11.16
N ALA A 58 14.30 7.29 9.84
CA ALA A 58 14.84 6.14 9.12
C ALA A 58 16.24 5.72 9.63
N GLN A 59 17.12 6.70 9.88
CA GLN A 59 18.46 6.43 10.41
C GLN A 59 18.45 5.90 11.85
N LEU A 60 17.47 6.29 12.66
CA LEU A 60 17.30 5.74 14.01
C LEU A 60 16.78 4.30 14.00
N LEU A 61 15.92 3.97 13.03
CA LEU A 61 15.38 2.62 12.87
C LEU A 61 16.43 1.65 12.30
N ASN A 62 17.19 2.09 11.32
CA ASN A 62 18.32 1.35 10.78
C ASN A 62 19.46 2.31 10.41
N PRO A 63 20.60 2.29 11.15
CA PRO A 63 21.73 3.16 10.89
C PRO A 63 22.50 2.83 9.59
N ASP A 64 22.28 1.62 9.01
CA ASP A 64 22.89 1.27 7.73
C ASP A 64 22.26 2.05 6.59
N ARG A 65 23.05 2.96 6.00
CA ARG A 65 22.63 3.79 4.86
C ARG A 65 22.39 3.01 3.58
N TYR A 66 22.95 1.81 3.48
CA TYR A 66 22.86 0.93 2.32
C TYR A 66 21.85 -0.20 2.49
N ALA A 67 21.10 -0.22 3.59
CA ALA A 67 20.08 -1.25 3.84
C ALA A 67 19.08 -1.40 2.68
N SER A 68 18.71 -0.29 2.02
CA SER A 68 17.82 -0.31 0.86
C SER A 68 18.43 -0.90 -0.42
N ASP A 69 19.77 -0.99 -0.51
CA ASP A 69 20.45 -1.57 -1.68
C ASP A 69 20.32 -3.10 -1.67
N ASN A 70 20.21 -3.69 -0.49
CA ASN A 70 20.02 -5.12 -0.30
C ASN A 70 18.54 -5.55 -0.41
N PHE A 71 17.62 -4.62 -0.67
CA PHE A 71 16.19 -4.91 -0.70
C PHE A 71 15.79 -6.06 -1.65
N PRO A 72 16.32 -6.18 -2.88
CA PRO A 72 15.97 -7.31 -3.74
C PRO A 72 16.36 -8.66 -3.14
N GLN A 73 17.55 -8.72 -2.51
CA GLN A 73 18.03 -9.92 -1.83
C GLN A 73 17.14 -10.25 -0.62
N GLN A 74 16.79 -9.24 0.18
CA GLN A 74 15.90 -9.42 1.34
C GLN A 74 14.52 -9.94 0.93
N VAL A 75 13.98 -9.50 -0.21
CA VAL A 75 12.69 -10.00 -0.72
C VAL A 75 12.79 -11.44 -1.16
N MET A 76 13.86 -11.85 -1.86
CA MET A 76 14.08 -13.25 -2.25
C MET A 76 14.22 -14.16 -1.03
N GLU A 77 14.99 -13.74 -0.04
CA GLU A 77 15.13 -14.47 1.24
C GLU A 77 13.77 -14.60 1.96
N LEU A 78 13.02 -13.50 2.02
CA LEU A 78 11.69 -13.47 2.64
C LEU A 78 10.73 -14.43 1.95
N GLN A 79 10.69 -14.45 0.60
CA GLN A 79 9.87 -15.38 -0.16
C GLN A 79 10.21 -16.83 0.20
N ALA A 80 11.51 -17.20 0.16
CA ALA A 80 11.96 -18.54 0.48
C ALA A 80 11.53 -18.96 1.90
N TRP A 81 11.75 -18.11 2.91
CA TRP A 81 11.34 -18.42 4.28
C TRP A 81 9.84 -18.46 4.49
N VAL A 82 9.08 -17.62 3.80
CA VAL A 82 7.60 -17.59 3.90
C VAL A 82 7.00 -18.83 3.24
N THR A 83 7.52 -19.27 2.09
CA THR A 83 7.01 -20.46 1.39
C THR A 83 7.58 -21.78 1.99
N GLY A 84 8.70 -21.71 2.70
CA GLY A 84 9.40 -22.88 3.22
C GLY A 84 10.38 -23.48 2.21
N GLU A 85 10.64 -22.79 1.10
CA GLU A 85 11.64 -23.19 0.12
C GLU A 85 13.05 -22.99 0.68
N PRO A 86 13.99 -23.92 0.43
CA PRO A 86 15.35 -23.76 0.88
C PRO A 86 16.07 -22.65 0.11
N LEU A 87 16.81 -21.81 0.83
CA LEU A 87 17.74 -20.89 0.20
C LEU A 87 18.85 -21.65 -0.55
N PRO A 88 19.42 -21.09 -1.64
CA PRO A 88 20.38 -21.80 -2.47
C PRO A 88 21.62 -22.32 -1.69
N PRO A 89 22.24 -23.43 -2.11
CA PRO A 89 23.51 -23.86 -1.56
C PRO A 89 24.57 -22.76 -1.63
N GLY A 90 25.30 -22.52 -0.54
CA GLY A 90 26.28 -21.44 -0.42
C GLY A 90 25.72 -20.13 0.13
N HIS A 91 24.41 -19.97 0.21
CA HIS A 91 23.80 -18.84 0.90
C HIS A 91 23.96 -18.97 2.42
N PRO A 92 24.31 -17.92 3.18
CA PRO A 92 24.50 -18.00 4.64
C PRO A 92 23.28 -18.55 5.39
N GLY A 93 22.08 -18.33 4.88
CA GLY A 93 20.82 -18.85 5.43
C GLY A 93 20.42 -20.23 4.93
N HIS A 94 21.25 -20.92 4.13
CA HIS A 94 20.93 -22.27 3.66
C HIS A 94 20.71 -23.22 4.84
N GLY A 95 19.60 -23.96 4.82
CA GLY A 95 19.20 -24.85 5.93
C GLY A 95 18.52 -24.15 7.11
N VAL A 96 18.33 -22.82 7.05
CA VAL A 96 17.53 -22.07 8.02
C VAL A 96 16.11 -21.93 7.50
N PHE A 97 15.10 -22.25 8.33
CA PHE A 97 13.68 -22.19 7.98
C PHE A 97 12.90 -21.31 8.96
N ALA A 98 11.85 -20.67 8.48
CA ALA A 98 10.90 -19.94 9.31
C ALA A 98 9.78 -20.87 9.79
N TYR A 99 9.41 -20.75 11.06
CA TYR A 99 8.34 -21.54 11.67
C TYR A 99 7.22 -20.65 12.21
N PRO A 100 5.96 -21.18 12.37
CA PRO A 100 5.56 -22.55 12.11
C PRO A 100 5.45 -22.86 10.61
N SER A 101 5.67 -24.11 10.21
CA SER A 101 5.27 -24.63 8.90
C SER A 101 3.77 -24.94 8.91
N GLY A 102 3.13 -24.90 7.74
CA GLY A 102 1.68 -25.15 7.62
C GLY A 102 1.30 -25.46 6.16
N PRO A 103 0.03 -25.82 5.93
CA PRO A 103 -0.48 -26.15 4.58
C PRO A 103 -0.58 -24.94 3.65
N THR A 104 -0.55 -23.72 4.21
CA THR A 104 -0.62 -22.46 3.50
C THR A 104 0.57 -21.57 3.85
N SER A 105 0.77 -20.51 3.09
CA SER A 105 1.77 -19.49 3.34
C SER A 105 1.20 -18.10 3.07
N PRO A 106 1.70 -17.04 3.76
CA PRO A 106 1.35 -15.67 3.43
C PRO A 106 1.66 -15.33 1.97
N ASN A 107 0.76 -14.63 1.30
CA ASN A 107 1.00 -14.14 -0.04
C ASN A 107 1.86 -12.87 0.03
N VAL A 108 3.05 -12.89 -0.57
CA VAL A 108 3.97 -11.74 -0.54
C VAL A 108 3.62 -10.78 -1.67
N TRP A 109 3.37 -9.51 -1.33
CA TRP A 109 3.06 -8.41 -2.24
C TRP A 109 4.19 -7.40 -2.29
N MET A 110 4.59 -6.99 -3.48
CA MET A 110 5.48 -5.86 -3.67
C MET A 110 4.70 -4.55 -3.65
N LEU A 111 5.04 -3.64 -2.73
CA LEU A 111 4.44 -2.31 -2.64
C LEU A 111 5.41 -1.27 -3.20
N GLY A 112 4.91 -0.36 -4.04
CA GLY A 112 5.72 0.70 -4.60
C GLY A 112 4.91 1.82 -5.23
N SER A 113 5.59 2.94 -5.51
CA SER A 113 5.03 4.09 -6.21
C SER A 113 5.90 4.54 -7.39
N SER A 114 6.74 3.64 -7.91
CA SER A 114 7.71 3.94 -8.95
C SER A 114 7.97 2.75 -9.86
N ASP A 115 8.61 3.00 -11.00
CA ASP A 115 9.02 1.99 -11.97
C ASP A 115 9.92 0.90 -11.38
N TYR A 116 10.76 1.25 -10.39
CA TYR A 116 11.64 0.29 -9.73
C TYR A 116 10.85 -0.83 -9.03
N GLY A 117 9.83 -0.48 -8.24
CA GLY A 117 9.00 -1.47 -7.56
C GLY A 117 8.25 -2.38 -8.53
N ALA A 118 7.74 -1.79 -9.61
CA ALA A 118 7.05 -2.51 -10.68
C ALA A 118 7.96 -3.54 -11.38
N GLN A 119 9.17 -3.12 -11.76
CA GLN A 119 10.15 -3.99 -12.41
C GLN A 119 10.64 -5.11 -11.47
N LEU A 120 10.91 -4.80 -10.20
CA LEU A 120 11.31 -5.79 -9.22
C LEU A 120 10.21 -6.82 -8.95
N ALA A 121 8.95 -6.38 -8.79
CA ALA A 121 7.79 -7.26 -8.65
C ALA A 121 7.66 -8.22 -9.85
N ALA A 122 7.77 -7.68 -11.07
CA ALA A 122 7.71 -8.46 -12.30
C ALA A 122 8.83 -9.50 -12.40
N HIS A 123 10.06 -9.10 -12.02
CA HIS A 123 11.22 -9.98 -12.06
C HIS A 123 11.13 -11.13 -11.06
N LEU A 124 10.55 -10.88 -9.88
CA LEU A 124 10.41 -11.86 -8.80
C LEU A 124 9.08 -12.63 -8.84
N SER A 125 8.28 -12.46 -9.90
CA SER A 125 6.95 -13.10 -10.04
C SER A 125 6.00 -12.77 -8.88
N LEU A 126 6.11 -11.55 -8.30
CA LEU A 126 5.27 -11.11 -7.20
C LEU A 126 4.07 -10.29 -7.68
N PRO A 127 2.94 -10.31 -6.98
CA PRO A 127 1.87 -9.36 -7.18
C PRO A 127 2.33 -7.95 -6.81
N TYR A 128 1.82 -6.94 -7.50
CA TYR A 128 2.24 -5.57 -7.38
C TYR A 128 1.11 -4.66 -6.92
N ALA A 129 1.33 -3.90 -5.85
CA ALA A 129 0.42 -2.88 -5.36
C ALA A 129 1.02 -1.49 -5.55
N PHE A 130 0.42 -0.70 -6.46
CA PHE A 130 0.85 0.68 -6.68
C PHE A 130 0.25 1.62 -5.64
N ALA A 131 1.11 2.34 -4.92
CA ALA A 131 0.70 3.32 -3.92
C ALA A 131 0.27 4.65 -4.57
N TYR A 132 -0.86 4.62 -5.27
CA TYR A 132 -1.45 5.75 -5.99
C TYR A 132 -1.64 6.97 -5.10
N PHE A 133 -2.03 6.76 -3.85
CA PHE A 133 -2.28 7.83 -2.86
C PHE A 133 -1.03 8.67 -2.52
N ILE A 134 0.17 8.15 -2.77
CA ILE A 134 1.43 8.89 -2.52
C ILE A 134 1.66 9.92 -3.64
N THR A 135 1.48 9.52 -4.89
CA THR A 135 1.83 10.31 -6.08
C THR A 135 0.63 10.99 -6.73
N ASP A 136 -0.59 10.81 -6.17
CA ASP A 136 -1.86 11.20 -6.79
C ASP A 136 -1.97 10.70 -8.25
N GLY A 137 -1.48 9.47 -8.45
CA GLY A 137 -1.51 8.74 -9.71
C GLY A 137 -0.37 9.05 -10.69
N GLN A 138 0.53 9.96 -10.37
CA GLN A 138 1.68 10.23 -11.24
C GLN A 138 2.53 8.95 -11.38
N GLY A 139 2.79 8.55 -12.61
CA GLY A 139 3.58 7.36 -12.95
C GLY A 139 2.83 6.03 -12.87
N ALA A 140 1.54 6.00 -12.48
CA ALA A 140 0.79 4.76 -12.31
C ALA A 140 0.68 3.96 -13.61
N ASP A 141 0.30 4.61 -14.72
CA ASP A 141 0.15 3.95 -16.02
C ASP A 141 1.46 3.33 -16.50
N GLN A 142 2.57 4.06 -16.35
CA GLN A 142 3.91 3.60 -16.71
C GLN A 142 4.33 2.41 -15.85
N ALA A 143 4.15 2.48 -14.54
CA ALA A 143 4.51 1.41 -13.63
C ALA A 143 3.70 0.13 -13.90
N MET A 144 2.38 0.25 -14.12
CA MET A 144 1.51 -0.88 -14.47
C MET A 144 1.90 -1.50 -15.81
N HIS A 145 2.24 -0.68 -16.81
CA HIS A 145 2.72 -1.17 -18.10
C HIS A 145 4.05 -1.93 -17.98
N LEU A 146 5.04 -1.35 -17.25
CA LEU A 146 6.32 -2.00 -17.00
C LEU A 146 6.16 -3.32 -16.25
N TYR A 147 5.32 -3.35 -15.23
CA TYR A 147 5.04 -4.55 -14.47
C TYR A 147 4.54 -5.69 -15.38
N ARG A 148 3.50 -5.43 -16.18
CA ARG A 148 2.91 -6.46 -17.05
C ARG A 148 3.87 -6.95 -18.13
N ASN A 149 4.58 -6.02 -18.79
CA ASN A 149 5.44 -6.36 -19.90
C ASN A 149 6.72 -7.11 -19.49
N ASN A 150 7.17 -6.92 -18.25
CA ASN A 150 8.38 -7.56 -17.74
C ASN A 150 8.07 -8.71 -16.77
N PHE A 151 6.78 -9.02 -16.53
CA PHE A 151 6.39 -10.07 -15.62
C PHE A 151 6.95 -11.42 -16.06
N ARG A 152 7.55 -12.14 -15.12
CA ARG A 152 8.07 -13.49 -15.32
C ARG A 152 7.11 -14.47 -14.70
N PRO A 153 6.35 -15.23 -15.51
CA PRO A 153 5.46 -16.26 -14.99
C PRO A 153 6.23 -17.31 -14.19
N SER A 154 5.62 -17.77 -13.10
CA SER A 154 6.05 -18.94 -12.32
C SER A 154 4.92 -19.97 -12.26
N GLU A 155 5.21 -21.18 -11.76
CA GLU A 155 4.20 -22.23 -11.59
C GLU A 155 3.06 -21.75 -10.70
N ASP A 156 3.38 -21.12 -9.57
CA ASP A 156 2.40 -20.60 -8.61
C ASP A 156 1.70 -19.32 -9.09
N ARG A 157 2.32 -18.60 -10.05
CA ARG A 157 1.79 -17.32 -10.55
C ARG A 157 1.99 -17.19 -12.06
N PRO A 158 1.07 -17.79 -12.83
CA PRO A 158 1.18 -17.82 -14.30
C PRO A 158 0.85 -16.47 -14.97
N LYS A 159 0.24 -15.53 -14.24
CA LYS A 159 -0.19 -14.21 -14.75
C LYS A 159 0.17 -13.09 -13.80
N PRO A 160 0.42 -11.87 -14.31
CA PRO A 160 0.60 -10.69 -13.47
C PRO A 160 -0.68 -10.34 -12.73
N GLU A 161 -0.55 -10.00 -11.46
CA GLU A 161 -1.62 -9.54 -10.58
C GLU A 161 -1.25 -8.16 -10.03
N ALA A 162 -2.07 -7.15 -10.28
CA ALA A 162 -1.79 -5.80 -9.83
C ALA A 162 -3.02 -5.12 -9.25
N VAL A 163 -2.79 -4.30 -8.23
CA VAL A 163 -3.79 -3.46 -7.58
C VAL A 163 -3.27 -2.02 -7.46
N ALA A 164 -4.18 -1.07 -7.32
CA ALA A 164 -3.84 0.30 -6.96
C ALA A 164 -4.42 0.64 -5.59
N CYS A 165 -3.58 1.16 -4.69
CA CYS A 165 -4.04 1.70 -3.42
C CYS A 165 -4.25 3.20 -3.57
N VAL A 166 -5.52 3.64 -3.49
CA VAL A 166 -5.94 5.02 -3.66
C VAL A 166 -6.42 5.63 -2.36
N TRP A 167 -6.25 6.93 -2.22
CA TRP A 167 -7.01 7.67 -1.22
C TRP A 167 -8.32 8.14 -1.84
N ALA A 168 -9.46 7.78 -1.24
CA ALA A 168 -10.77 8.22 -1.66
C ALA A 168 -11.64 8.59 -0.46
N LEU A 169 -12.60 9.47 -0.65
CA LEU A 169 -13.53 9.92 0.38
C LEU A 169 -14.93 10.09 -0.19
N ALA A 170 -15.89 9.35 0.36
CA ALA A 170 -17.30 9.55 0.11
C ALA A 170 -17.99 10.18 1.32
N ALA A 171 -18.96 11.05 1.08
CA ALA A 171 -19.85 11.57 2.10
C ALA A 171 -21.31 11.53 1.63
N ASP A 172 -22.26 11.81 2.53
CA ASP A 172 -23.69 11.83 2.21
C ASP A 172 -24.05 12.93 1.19
N THR A 173 -23.29 14.04 1.21
CA THR A 173 -23.40 15.12 0.22
C THR A 173 -22.02 15.42 -0.40
N GLU A 174 -22.04 15.98 -1.61
CA GLU A 174 -20.81 16.42 -2.27
C GLU A 174 -20.15 17.57 -1.51
N GLU A 175 -20.93 18.48 -0.94
CA GLU A 175 -20.44 19.59 -0.12
C GLU A 175 -19.67 19.10 1.10
N ASP A 176 -20.24 18.14 1.84
CA ASP A 176 -19.56 17.53 3.00
C ASP A 176 -18.27 16.80 2.60
N ALA A 177 -18.28 16.09 1.48
CA ALA A 177 -17.09 15.40 0.98
C ALA A 177 -15.96 16.39 0.70
N TRP A 178 -16.23 17.51 0.04
CA TRP A 178 -15.22 18.52 -0.23
C TRP A 178 -14.80 19.28 1.03
N ARG A 179 -15.69 19.50 1.99
CA ARG A 179 -15.32 20.05 3.29
C ARG A 179 -14.36 19.13 4.05
N LEU A 180 -14.64 17.83 4.11
CA LEU A 180 -13.77 16.84 4.73
C LEU A 180 -12.42 16.70 4.01
N PHE A 181 -12.39 16.87 2.69
CA PHE A 181 -11.18 16.84 1.88
C PHE A 181 -10.17 17.93 2.27
N GLU A 182 -10.58 19.07 2.80
CA GLU A 182 -9.67 20.16 3.18
C GLU A 182 -8.63 19.69 4.21
N SER A 183 -8.97 18.79 5.13
CA SER A 183 -8.03 18.17 6.07
C SER A 183 -6.88 17.46 5.36
N ARG A 184 -7.19 16.64 4.34
CA ARG A 184 -6.18 15.94 3.54
C ARG A 184 -5.40 16.90 2.64
N ALA A 185 -6.07 17.83 2.00
CA ALA A 185 -5.45 18.81 1.11
C ALA A 185 -4.37 19.59 1.86
N ARG A 186 -4.72 20.12 3.04
CA ARG A 186 -3.78 20.84 3.90
C ARG A 186 -2.60 19.97 4.31
N TRP A 187 -2.87 18.76 4.80
CA TRP A 187 -1.83 17.83 5.22
C TRP A 187 -0.89 17.46 4.06
N LYS A 188 -1.45 17.20 2.86
CA LYS A 188 -0.65 16.86 1.68
C LYS A 188 0.27 18.01 1.27
N MET A 189 -0.23 19.23 1.27
CA MET A 189 0.55 20.43 0.93
C MET A 189 1.66 20.68 1.93
N ASP A 190 1.36 20.59 3.22
CA ASP A 190 2.35 20.77 4.29
C ASP A 190 3.44 19.68 4.24
N ARG A 191 3.05 18.41 3.98
CA ARG A 191 4.00 17.32 3.78
C ARG A 191 4.94 17.57 2.60
N ASN A 192 4.44 18.08 1.49
CA ASN A 192 5.27 18.42 0.32
C ASN A 192 6.29 19.52 0.62
N LEU A 193 6.03 20.34 1.65
CA LEU A 193 6.97 21.34 2.20
C LEU A 193 7.85 20.79 3.32
N GLY A 194 7.82 19.47 3.58
CA GLY A 194 8.59 18.82 4.64
C GLY A 194 8.01 18.99 6.06
N ARG A 195 6.78 19.48 6.17
CA ARG A 195 6.07 19.63 7.44
C ARG A 195 5.19 18.40 7.66
N ILE A 196 5.53 17.60 8.66
CA ILE A 196 4.80 16.36 9.00
C ILE A 196 4.13 16.57 10.35
N ASP A 197 2.86 16.98 10.31
CA ASP A 197 2.03 17.22 11.49
C ASP A 197 0.78 16.36 11.46
N ALA A 198 0.01 16.37 12.56
CA ALA A 198 -1.29 15.72 12.62
C ALA A 198 -2.28 16.33 11.62
N ILE A 199 -3.21 15.52 11.14
CA ILE A 199 -4.30 15.97 10.29
C ILE A 199 -5.21 16.92 11.11
N LEU A 200 -5.41 18.13 10.61
CA LEU A 200 -6.27 19.13 11.23
C LEU A 200 -7.76 18.87 10.93
N PRO A 201 -8.69 19.29 11.82
CA PRO A 201 -10.11 19.33 11.47
C PRO A 201 -10.34 20.24 10.26
N PRO A 202 -11.37 19.99 9.43
CA PRO A 202 -11.61 20.74 8.20
C PRO A 202 -11.60 22.25 8.38
N ASP A 203 -12.27 22.76 9.41
CA ASP A 203 -12.41 24.20 9.65
C ASP A 203 -11.07 24.87 10.07
N GLN A 204 -10.12 24.10 10.59
CA GLN A 204 -8.76 24.56 10.92
C GLN A 204 -7.76 24.31 9.78
N ALA A 205 -8.11 23.46 8.83
CA ALA A 205 -7.28 23.15 7.67
C ALA A 205 -7.28 24.28 6.65
N ILE A 206 -8.39 25.00 6.53
CA ILE A 206 -8.58 26.12 5.60
C ILE A 206 -7.69 27.30 6.05
N ARG A 207 -6.94 27.86 5.11
CA ARG A 207 -6.14 29.08 5.29
C ARG A 207 -6.00 29.83 3.98
N ASP A 208 -5.45 31.03 4.05
CA ASP A 208 -5.01 31.73 2.85
C ASP A 208 -3.80 31.02 2.24
N TYR A 209 -3.88 30.78 0.94
CA TYR A 209 -2.85 30.15 0.14
C TYR A 209 -2.20 31.16 -0.80
N SER A 210 -0.90 31.12 -0.95
CA SER A 210 -0.18 31.83 -2.00
C SER A 210 -0.64 31.37 -3.39
N ALA A 211 -0.38 32.15 -4.43
CA ALA A 211 -0.77 31.79 -5.81
C ALA A 211 -0.23 30.40 -6.26
N GLY A 212 1.02 30.08 -5.86
CA GLY A 212 1.59 28.77 -6.15
C GLY A 212 0.91 27.62 -5.41
N GLU A 213 0.53 27.85 -4.15
CA GLU A 213 -0.20 26.86 -3.35
C GLU A 213 -1.64 26.69 -3.87
N GLN A 214 -2.29 27.77 -4.34
CA GLN A 214 -3.62 27.69 -4.96
C GLN A 214 -3.61 26.82 -6.23
N HIS A 215 -2.57 26.95 -7.06
CA HIS A 215 -2.39 26.10 -8.24
C HIS A 215 -2.21 24.63 -7.82
N ALA A 216 -1.34 24.35 -6.87
CA ALA A 216 -1.12 22.99 -6.37
C ALA A 216 -2.40 22.39 -5.74
N LEU A 217 -3.20 23.21 -5.04
CA LEU A 217 -4.48 22.79 -4.48
C LEU A 217 -5.50 22.46 -5.58
N SER A 218 -5.55 23.27 -6.65
CA SER A 218 -6.40 22.99 -7.82
C SER A 218 -6.04 21.65 -8.46
N ASP A 219 -4.75 21.43 -8.73
CA ASP A 219 -4.26 20.16 -9.29
C ASP A 219 -4.60 18.96 -8.41
N LEU A 220 -4.56 19.15 -7.09
CA LEU A 220 -4.91 18.10 -6.13
C LEU A 220 -6.43 17.81 -6.15
N LYS A 221 -7.26 18.86 -6.25
CA LYS A 221 -8.72 18.73 -6.36
C LYS A 221 -9.14 18.03 -7.65
N ASP A 222 -8.52 18.38 -8.77
CA ASP A 222 -8.82 17.78 -10.07
C ASP A 222 -8.57 16.27 -10.14
N LYS A 223 -7.60 15.79 -9.36
CA LYS A 223 -7.24 14.37 -9.27
C LYS A 223 -7.98 13.64 -8.14
N ALA A 224 -8.73 14.34 -7.30
CA ALA A 224 -9.30 13.79 -6.09
C ALA A 224 -10.46 12.82 -6.36
N LEU A 225 -10.42 11.68 -5.69
CA LEU A 225 -11.49 10.69 -5.66
C LEU A 225 -12.46 11.04 -4.51
N VAL A 226 -13.14 12.17 -4.64
CA VAL A 226 -13.99 12.79 -3.61
C VAL A 226 -15.38 13.08 -4.19
N GLY A 227 -16.42 12.95 -3.36
CA GLY A 227 -17.80 13.25 -3.70
C GLY A 227 -18.80 12.37 -2.96
N THR A 228 -20.01 12.24 -3.51
CA THR A 228 -20.96 11.22 -3.07
C THR A 228 -20.45 9.82 -3.45
N ALA A 229 -20.97 8.76 -2.81
CA ALA A 229 -20.55 7.37 -3.11
C ALA A 229 -20.62 7.06 -4.61
N LYS A 230 -21.73 7.43 -5.26
CA LYS A 230 -21.91 7.24 -6.71
C LYS A 230 -20.83 7.93 -7.55
N GLN A 231 -20.47 9.17 -7.20
CA GLN A 231 -19.42 9.91 -7.89
C GLN A 231 -18.05 9.26 -7.70
N VAL A 232 -17.73 8.85 -6.46
CA VAL A 232 -16.46 8.21 -6.14
C VAL A 232 -16.35 6.85 -6.83
N VAL A 233 -17.38 6.00 -6.76
CA VAL A 233 -17.39 4.68 -7.42
C VAL A 233 -17.26 4.81 -8.92
N THR A 234 -17.90 5.81 -9.55
CA THR A 234 -17.72 6.07 -10.99
C THR A 234 -16.26 6.40 -11.32
N LYS A 235 -15.61 7.25 -10.52
CA LYS A 235 -14.18 7.57 -10.69
C LYS A 235 -13.28 6.36 -10.46
N LEU A 236 -13.58 5.52 -9.46
CA LEU A 236 -12.82 4.31 -9.17
C LEU A 236 -12.91 3.29 -10.31
N ARG A 237 -14.10 3.07 -10.88
CA ARG A 237 -14.30 2.20 -12.04
C ARG A 237 -13.52 2.68 -13.26
N ALA A 238 -13.60 3.97 -13.59
CA ALA A 238 -12.82 4.55 -14.67
C ALA A 238 -11.30 4.42 -14.46
N LEU A 239 -10.84 4.55 -13.21
CA LEU A 239 -9.45 4.33 -12.85
C LEU A 239 -9.05 2.85 -13.03
N ALA A 240 -9.88 1.90 -12.59
CA ALA A 240 -9.63 0.47 -12.74
C ALA A 240 -9.52 0.08 -14.23
N GLU A 241 -10.43 0.56 -15.06
CA GLU A 241 -10.39 0.37 -16.52
C GLU A 241 -9.13 0.93 -17.14
N ARG A 242 -8.76 2.18 -16.81
CA ARG A 242 -7.55 2.83 -17.32
C ARG A 242 -6.29 2.06 -16.94
N LEU A 243 -6.18 1.64 -15.69
CA LEU A 243 -5.02 0.90 -15.20
C LEU A 243 -5.09 -0.59 -15.53
N GLN A 244 -6.21 -1.08 -16.11
CA GLN A 244 -6.45 -2.49 -16.43
C GLN A 244 -6.23 -3.40 -15.20
N ILE A 245 -6.84 -3.05 -14.08
CA ILE A 245 -6.80 -3.80 -12.82
C ILE A 245 -8.22 -4.19 -12.40
N GLU A 246 -8.33 -5.32 -11.70
CA GLU A 246 -9.62 -5.84 -11.23
C GLU A 246 -9.93 -5.42 -9.79
N GLU A 247 -8.91 -5.00 -9.05
CA GLU A 247 -9.03 -4.64 -7.63
C GLU A 247 -8.41 -3.27 -7.34
N ILE A 248 -9.12 -2.48 -6.54
CA ILE A 248 -8.63 -1.22 -5.97
C ILE A 248 -8.73 -1.29 -4.46
N VAL A 249 -7.64 -0.98 -3.79
CA VAL A 249 -7.60 -0.81 -2.34
C VAL A 249 -7.90 0.65 -2.00
N VAL A 250 -8.96 0.90 -1.27
CA VAL A 250 -9.33 2.24 -0.82
C VAL A 250 -8.84 2.48 0.59
N ILE A 251 -8.06 3.54 0.78
CA ILE A 251 -7.75 4.09 2.08
C ILE A 251 -8.41 5.45 2.23
N THR A 252 -9.03 5.67 3.39
CA THR A 252 -9.61 6.96 3.75
C THR A 252 -9.03 7.37 5.08
N TRP A 253 -8.21 8.42 5.09
CA TRP A 253 -7.90 9.09 6.34
C TRP A 253 -8.42 10.53 6.28
N THR A 254 -9.13 10.90 7.33
CA THR A 254 -9.61 12.24 7.61
C THR A 254 -9.50 12.49 9.11
N HIS A 255 -9.71 13.72 9.55
CA HIS A 255 -9.59 14.06 10.97
C HIS A 255 -10.62 13.32 11.84
N ASP A 256 -11.88 13.23 11.36
CA ASP A 256 -12.98 12.60 12.09
C ASP A 256 -13.07 11.09 11.77
N PRO A 257 -12.86 10.19 12.75
CA PRO A 257 -13.00 8.75 12.55
C PRO A 257 -14.44 8.31 12.24
N VAL A 258 -15.47 9.07 12.65
CA VAL A 258 -16.86 8.78 12.29
C VAL A 258 -17.08 9.04 10.79
N ALA A 259 -16.59 10.15 10.27
CA ALA A 259 -16.64 10.44 8.84
C ALA A 259 -15.81 9.42 8.02
N GLN A 260 -14.69 8.93 8.56
CA GLN A 260 -13.91 7.86 7.94
C GLN A 260 -14.73 6.57 7.82
N ALA A 261 -15.33 6.11 8.91
CA ALA A 261 -16.16 4.92 8.91
C ALA A 261 -17.35 5.06 7.96
N ARG A 262 -18.01 6.25 7.99
CA ARG A 262 -19.15 6.55 7.12
C ARG A 262 -18.77 6.49 5.63
N SER A 263 -17.58 6.98 5.27
CA SER A 263 -17.07 6.89 3.89
C SER A 263 -16.95 5.44 3.42
N TYR A 264 -16.43 4.53 4.24
CA TYR A 264 -16.35 3.11 3.88
C TYR A 264 -17.74 2.46 3.77
N GLU A 265 -18.69 2.79 4.67
CA GLU A 265 -20.07 2.30 4.59
C GLU A 265 -20.75 2.72 3.29
N LEU A 266 -20.65 4.00 2.93
CA LEU A 266 -21.23 4.54 1.71
C LEU A 266 -20.67 3.90 0.45
N LEU A 267 -19.35 3.69 0.40
CA LEU A 267 -18.69 3.03 -0.72
C LEU A 267 -19.12 1.56 -0.81
N ALA A 268 -19.18 0.84 0.32
CA ALA A 268 -19.61 -0.55 0.34
C ALA A 268 -21.06 -0.70 -0.14
N GLN A 269 -21.97 0.19 0.27
CA GLN A 269 -23.38 0.17 -0.16
C GLN A 269 -23.53 0.43 -1.67
N GLU A 270 -22.63 1.19 -2.29
CA GLU A 270 -22.71 1.50 -3.72
C GLU A 270 -22.05 0.42 -4.61
N ILE A 271 -21.11 -0.36 -4.05
CA ILE A 271 -20.33 -1.37 -4.78
C ILE A 271 -20.95 -2.76 -4.66
N LEU A 272 -21.44 -3.12 -3.46
CA LEU A 272 -21.99 -4.43 -3.11
C LEU A 272 -23.52 -4.51 -3.34
#